data_7ef1348b3f117c5074270261605c4083
#
_entry.id   7ef1348b3f117c5074270261605c4083
#
_cell.length_a   1.000
_cell.length_b   1.000
_cell.length_c   1.000
_cell.angle_alpha   90.00
_cell.angle_beta   90.00
_cell.angle_gamma   90.00
#
_symmetry.space_group_name_H-M   'P 1'
#
loop_
_entity.id
_entity.type
_entity.pdbx_description
1 polymer ?
#
loop_
_entity_poly.entity_id
_entity_poly.type
_entity_poly.pdbx_seq_one_letter_code
_entity_poly.pdbx_strand_id
1 'polypeptide(L)'
;DEMVNEFFGGSFGRRQTYRGQDPFSSMRGRPMRNRDIKITLNCTLEDIFFQTSKELNVSLPSGETKNVNVTLPVDSADGTTIRFRGLGDNTHKQFDAGDLLVRLIIQPHDRFQRNGYDLTHEYKINILEVLVGKTIELEHISLNTVRHKLPAGSQPDQTIRFKGKGMPKPNGEYGDLYVKLKPYTPKELNTN
;
A
#
# COMPACT_ATOMS: atom_id res chain seq x y z
N ASP A 1 39.55 -76.32 32.88
CA ASP A 1 39.07 -75.11 33.58
C ASP A 1 39.50 -73.78 32.87
N GLU A 2 39.54 -73.85 31.59
CA GLU A 2 39.99 -72.72 30.73
C GLU A 2 38.87 -72.09 29.86
N MET A 3 37.65 -72.09 30.32
CA MET A 3 36.54 -71.61 29.49
C MET A 3 35.65 -70.55 30.13
N VAL A 4 36.11 -69.83 31.13
CA VAL A 4 35.26 -68.80 31.82
C VAL A 4 35.85 -67.38 31.67
N ASN A 5 37.05 -67.22 31.07
CA ASN A 5 37.73 -65.91 31.04
C ASN A 5 37.61 -65.15 29.76
N GLU A 6 36.88 -65.65 28.76
CA GLU A 6 36.76 -64.97 27.47
C GLU A 6 35.47 -64.14 27.28
N PHE A 7 34.59 -64.12 28.30
CA PHE A 7 33.26 -63.49 28.13
C PHE A 7 33.14 -62.11 28.81
N PHE A 8 34.18 -61.63 29.52
CA PHE A 8 34.11 -60.35 30.25
C PHE A 8 35.22 -59.34 29.88
N GLY A 9 35.89 -59.54 28.76
CA GLY A 9 36.93 -58.62 28.27
C GLY A 9 36.49 -57.83 27.04
N GLY A 10 35.47 -57.00 27.16
CA GLY A 10 34.95 -56.26 26.03
C GLY A 10 34.65 -54.79 26.34
N SER A 11 35.62 -53.95 26.11
CA SER A 11 35.45 -52.62 25.59
C SER A 11 34.52 -51.66 26.35
N PHE A 12 35.11 -50.89 27.23
CA PHE A 12 34.56 -49.56 27.62
C PHE A 12 34.56 -48.68 26.41
N GLY A 13 33.51 -48.79 25.55
CA GLY A 13 33.19 -47.93 24.45
C GLY A 13 32.41 -46.71 24.91
N ARG A 14 33.03 -45.58 24.77
CA ARG A 14 32.48 -44.21 24.58
C ARG A 14 31.01 -44.06 25.00
N ARG A 15 30.79 -43.41 26.13
CA ARG A 15 29.57 -42.71 26.44
C ARG A 15 29.33 -41.63 25.37
N GLN A 16 28.58 -41.97 24.34
CA GLN A 16 27.88 -41.03 23.51
C GLN A 16 26.78 -40.42 24.40
N THR A 17 27.06 -39.21 24.88
CA THR A 17 26.02 -38.37 25.48
C THR A 17 25.00 -38.11 24.38
N TYR A 18 23.94 -38.89 24.36
CA TYR A 18 22.69 -38.52 23.74
C TYR A 18 22.24 -37.26 24.46
N ARG A 19 22.50 -36.12 23.80
CA ARG A 19 21.92 -34.84 24.15
C ARG A 19 20.42 -35.03 23.89
N GLY A 20 19.71 -35.42 24.95
CA GLY A 20 18.28 -35.57 24.93
C GLY A 20 17.68 -34.26 24.42
N GLN A 21 17.28 -34.28 23.17
CA GLN A 21 16.25 -33.34 22.71
C GLN A 21 15.02 -33.74 23.50
N ASP A 22 14.72 -32.96 24.54
CA ASP A 22 13.48 -33.07 25.26
C ASP A 22 12.34 -32.95 24.25
N PRO A 23 11.53 -34.03 24.04
CA PRO A 23 10.38 -33.96 23.11
C PRO A 23 9.39 -32.90 23.53
N PHE A 24 9.46 -32.40 24.76
CA PHE A 24 8.60 -31.36 25.33
C PHE A 24 9.13 -29.94 25.13
N SER A 25 10.36 -29.74 24.64
CA SER A 25 10.87 -28.37 24.40
C SER A 25 10.17 -27.66 23.23
N SER A 26 9.56 -28.41 22.33
CA SER A 26 8.75 -27.85 21.24
C SER A 26 7.32 -27.47 21.64
N MET A 27 6.89 -27.84 22.85
CA MET A 27 5.61 -27.45 23.45
C MET A 27 5.70 -26.23 24.38
N ARG A 28 6.74 -25.40 24.24
CA ARG A 28 6.64 -24.04 24.78
C ARG A 28 5.56 -23.33 23.98
N GLY A 29 4.33 -23.46 24.48
CA GLY A 29 3.14 -22.87 23.89
C GLY A 29 3.43 -21.43 23.55
N ARG A 30 3.15 -21.04 22.29
CA ARG A 30 3.11 -19.64 21.92
C ARG A 30 2.28 -18.93 22.98
N PRO A 31 2.77 -17.81 23.56
CA PRO A 31 2.01 -17.11 24.56
C PRO A 31 0.58 -16.93 24.03
N MET A 32 -0.41 -17.43 24.76
CA MET A 32 -1.81 -17.26 24.41
C MET A 32 -2.06 -15.74 24.42
N ARG A 33 -2.46 -15.21 23.31
CA ARG A 33 -2.86 -13.80 23.17
C ARG A 33 -4.17 -13.71 22.40
N ASN A 34 -4.90 -12.64 22.59
CA ASN A 34 -6.09 -12.34 21.81
C ASN A 34 -5.77 -12.22 20.32
N ARG A 35 -6.77 -12.44 19.48
CA ARG A 35 -6.60 -12.44 18.02
C ARG A 35 -6.43 -11.04 17.46
N ASP A 36 -5.64 -10.94 16.40
CA ASP A 36 -5.55 -9.72 15.62
C ASP A 36 -6.82 -9.55 14.78
N ILE A 37 -7.30 -8.32 14.68
CA ILE A 37 -8.44 -7.94 13.85
C ILE A 37 -7.92 -7.34 12.56
N LYS A 38 -8.44 -7.78 11.42
CA LYS A 38 -8.10 -7.26 10.11
C LYS A 38 -9.31 -6.53 9.53
N ILE A 39 -9.11 -5.29 9.12
CA ILE A 39 -10.12 -4.50 8.44
C ILE A 39 -9.54 -3.90 7.16
N THR A 40 -10.42 -3.55 6.24
CA THR A 40 -10.07 -2.92 4.98
C THR A 40 -10.57 -1.48 4.99
N LEU A 41 -9.71 -0.54 4.59
CA LEU A 41 -10.03 0.86 4.45
C LEU A 41 -9.87 1.28 2.98
N ASN A 42 -10.98 1.67 2.35
CA ASN A 42 -10.95 2.22 1.00
C ASN A 42 -10.48 3.68 1.05
N CYS A 43 -9.50 3.99 0.20
CA CYS A 43 -8.89 5.31 0.09
C CYS A 43 -8.90 5.76 -1.36
N THR A 44 -9.04 7.06 -1.59
CA THR A 44 -8.87 7.67 -2.90
C THR A 44 -7.44 8.20 -3.07
N LEU A 45 -7.05 8.61 -4.28
CA LEU A 45 -5.77 9.26 -4.50
C LEU A 45 -5.68 10.60 -3.78
N GLU A 46 -6.78 11.33 -3.72
CA GLU A 46 -6.91 12.59 -2.99
C GLU A 46 -6.68 12.41 -1.49
N ASP A 47 -7.24 11.36 -0.90
CA ASP A 47 -7.03 11.04 0.52
C ASP A 47 -5.54 10.93 0.86
N ILE A 48 -4.76 10.29 -0.03
CA ILE A 48 -3.32 10.13 0.14
C ILE A 48 -2.60 11.44 -0.16
N PHE A 49 -3.03 12.16 -1.21
CA PHE A 49 -2.43 13.43 -1.60
C PHE A 49 -2.49 14.46 -0.46
N PHE A 50 -3.65 14.56 0.19
CA PHE A 50 -3.88 15.48 1.30
C PHE A 50 -3.53 14.89 2.68
N GLN A 51 -3.04 13.65 2.74
CA GLN A 51 -2.74 12.94 3.99
C GLN A 51 -3.93 12.96 4.96
N THR A 52 -5.12 12.74 4.45
CA THR A 52 -6.35 12.81 5.22
C THR A 52 -6.34 11.76 6.34
N SER A 53 -6.74 12.15 7.54
CA SER A 53 -7.01 11.21 8.61
C SER A 53 -8.45 10.72 8.52
N LYS A 54 -8.63 9.39 8.52
CA LYS A 54 -9.96 8.75 8.49
C LYS A 54 -10.27 8.13 9.85
N GLU A 55 -11.46 8.41 10.36
CA GLU A 55 -11.96 7.79 11.58
C GLU A 55 -12.61 6.45 11.25
N LEU A 56 -12.20 5.42 11.98
CA LEU A 56 -12.76 4.08 11.87
C LEU A 56 -13.40 3.67 13.19
N ASN A 57 -14.65 3.26 13.12
CA ASN A 57 -15.36 2.65 14.24
C ASN A 57 -15.20 1.13 14.14
N VAL A 58 -14.38 0.56 14.99
CA VAL A 58 -14.08 -0.87 15.01
C VAL A 58 -14.88 -1.54 16.10
N SER A 59 -15.83 -2.40 15.73
CA SER A 59 -16.55 -3.26 16.68
C SER A 59 -15.70 -4.48 17.00
N LEU A 60 -15.38 -4.66 18.27
CA LEU A 60 -14.60 -5.77 18.75
C LEU A 60 -15.50 -6.98 19.05
N PRO A 61 -14.97 -8.22 18.99
CA PRO A 61 -15.72 -9.42 19.40
C PRO A 61 -16.20 -9.37 20.84
N SER A 62 -15.55 -8.59 21.70
CA SER A 62 -15.99 -8.34 23.08
C SER A 62 -17.27 -7.51 23.21
N GLY A 63 -17.80 -6.95 22.11
CA GLY A 63 -18.94 -6.03 22.08
C GLY A 63 -18.57 -4.55 22.28
N GLU A 64 -17.29 -4.25 22.54
CA GLU A 64 -16.81 -2.88 22.65
C GLU A 64 -16.62 -2.28 21.24
N THR A 65 -16.87 -0.98 21.09
CA THR A 65 -16.55 -0.23 19.88
C THR A 65 -15.40 0.72 20.16
N LYS A 66 -14.36 0.69 19.34
CA LYS A 66 -13.21 1.60 19.42
C LYS A 66 -13.17 2.52 18.21
N ASN A 67 -12.94 3.82 18.46
CA ASN A 67 -12.69 4.79 17.42
C ASN A 67 -11.18 4.87 17.19
N VAL A 68 -10.74 4.66 15.96
CA VAL A 68 -9.34 4.69 15.57
C VAL A 68 -9.15 5.69 14.45
N ASN A 69 -8.27 6.67 14.66
CA ASN A 69 -7.87 7.62 13.64
C ASN A 69 -6.71 7.04 12.82
N VAL A 70 -6.92 6.85 11.53
CA VAL A 70 -5.93 6.34 10.59
C VAL A 70 -5.45 7.48 9.72
N THR A 71 -4.24 7.97 9.97
CA THR A 71 -3.58 8.93 9.08
C THR A 71 -2.94 8.18 7.93
N LEU A 72 -3.20 8.60 6.70
CA LEU A 72 -2.70 7.95 5.49
C LEU A 72 -1.29 8.45 5.17
N PRO A 73 -0.25 7.57 5.22
CA PRO A 73 1.09 7.96 4.80
C PRO A 73 1.16 8.25 3.30
N VAL A 74 1.98 9.22 2.91
CA VAL A 74 2.17 9.63 1.49
C VAL A 74 2.76 8.52 0.61
N ASP A 75 3.51 7.61 1.19
CA ASP A 75 4.14 6.47 0.52
C ASP A 75 3.25 5.23 0.47
N SER A 76 2.00 5.33 0.96
CA SER A 76 1.07 4.20 0.93
C SER A 76 0.84 3.71 -0.49
N ALA A 77 1.16 2.44 -0.71
CA ALA A 77 0.79 1.69 -1.91
C ALA A 77 -0.51 0.93 -1.68
N ASP A 78 -1.14 0.47 -2.77
CA ASP A 78 -2.29 -0.42 -2.66
C ASP A 78 -1.91 -1.69 -1.89
N GLY A 79 -2.78 -2.09 -0.95
CA GLY A 79 -2.56 -3.24 -0.07
C GLY A 79 -1.64 -2.98 1.13
N THR A 80 -1.12 -1.76 1.32
CA THR A 80 -0.35 -1.40 2.52
C THR A 80 -1.16 -1.68 3.78
N THR A 81 -0.52 -2.28 4.79
CA THR A 81 -1.16 -2.60 6.06
C THR A 81 -0.56 -1.78 7.20
N ILE A 82 -1.40 -1.00 7.87
CA ILE A 82 -1.05 -0.23 9.06
C ILE A 82 -1.43 -1.03 10.29
N ARG A 83 -0.50 -1.19 11.23
CA ARG A 83 -0.70 -1.94 12.47
C ARG A 83 -0.87 -1.01 13.66
N PHE A 84 -1.97 -1.17 14.35
CA PHE A 84 -2.25 -0.51 15.63
C PHE A 84 -2.16 -1.54 16.75
N ARG A 85 -1.12 -1.44 17.57
CA ARG A 85 -0.85 -2.40 18.64
C ARG A 85 -1.90 -2.29 19.75
N GLY A 86 -2.40 -3.45 20.23
CA GLY A 86 -3.33 -3.53 21.33
C GLY A 86 -4.74 -3.00 21.05
N LEU A 87 -5.07 -2.68 19.79
CA LEU A 87 -6.40 -2.22 19.39
C LEU A 87 -7.25 -3.32 18.75
N GLY A 88 -6.78 -4.57 18.76
CA GLY A 88 -7.53 -5.73 18.28
C GLY A 88 -8.44 -6.33 19.34
N ASP A 89 -8.69 -7.63 19.21
CA ASP A 89 -9.56 -8.40 20.13
C ASP A 89 -9.04 -8.31 21.57
N ASN A 90 -9.96 -8.16 22.53
CA ASN A 90 -9.71 -8.11 23.97
C ASN A 90 -10.69 -8.98 24.77
N THR A 91 -11.28 -9.98 24.12
CA THR A 91 -12.29 -10.85 24.72
C THR A 91 -11.76 -11.56 25.97
N HIS A 92 -10.53 -12.03 25.92
CA HIS A 92 -9.88 -12.67 27.06
C HIS A 92 -9.02 -11.66 27.82
N LYS A 93 -9.57 -11.06 28.86
CA LYS A 93 -8.91 -9.99 29.67
C LYS A 93 -7.64 -10.44 30.41
N GLN A 94 -7.42 -11.75 30.52
CA GLN A 94 -6.21 -12.35 31.13
C GLN A 94 -5.01 -12.38 30.18
N PHE A 95 -5.21 -12.09 28.90
CA PHE A 95 -4.18 -12.06 27.87
C PHE A 95 -4.08 -10.67 27.26
N ASP A 96 -2.92 -10.35 26.70
CA ASP A 96 -2.71 -9.11 25.96
C ASP A 96 -3.73 -9.00 24.82
N ALA A 97 -4.21 -7.78 24.59
CA ALA A 97 -5.07 -7.50 23.45
C ALA A 97 -4.34 -7.81 22.14
N GLY A 98 -5.06 -8.30 21.14
CA GLY A 98 -4.57 -8.45 19.79
C GLY A 98 -4.30 -7.09 19.14
N ASP A 99 -3.80 -7.09 17.91
CA ASP A 99 -3.55 -5.88 17.15
C ASP A 99 -4.66 -5.65 16.11
N LEU A 100 -4.87 -4.39 15.75
CA LEU A 100 -5.72 -4.02 14.65
C LEU A 100 -4.84 -3.80 13.41
N LEU A 101 -5.12 -4.54 12.36
CA LEU A 101 -4.43 -4.46 11.07
C LEU A 101 -5.37 -3.82 10.06
N VAL A 102 -5.07 -2.59 9.66
CA VAL A 102 -5.84 -1.82 8.67
C VAL A 102 -5.16 -1.95 7.32
N ARG A 103 -5.79 -2.69 6.40
CA ARG A 103 -5.30 -2.81 5.02
C ARG A 103 -5.92 -1.70 4.17
N LEU A 104 -5.07 -0.89 3.56
CA LEU A 104 -5.49 0.16 2.64
C LEU A 104 -5.78 -0.44 1.27
N ILE A 105 -6.91 -0.05 0.67
CA ILE A 105 -7.21 -0.31 -0.75
C ILE A 105 -7.38 1.03 -1.43
N ILE A 106 -6.47 1.31 -2.37
CA ILE A 106 -6.50 2.54 -3.15
C ILE A 106 -7.42 2.33 -4.35
N GLN A 107 -8.51 3.07 -4.36
CA GLN A 107 -9.47 3.00 -5.45
C GLN A 107 -8.88 3.57 -6.75
N PRO A 108 -9.13 2.94 -7.91
CA PRO A 108 -8.76 3.51 -9.19
C PRO A 108 -9.40 4.91 -9.34
N HIS A 109 -8.62 5.86 -9.84
CA HIS A 109 -9.10 7.21 -10.09
C HIS A 109 -9.48 7.39 -11.56
N ASP A 110 -10.60 8.07 -11.84
CA ASP A 110 -11.16 8.21 -13.21
C ASP A 110 -10.21 8.91 -14.19
N ARG A 111 -9.41 9.86 -13.71
CA ARG A 111 -8.57 10.71 -14.55
C ARG A 111 -7.08 10.43 -14.41
N PHE A 112 -6.62 10.01 -13.24
CA PHE A 112 -5.21 9.87 -12.93
C PHE A 112 -4.83 8.42 -12.67
N GLN A 113 -3.70 8.00 -13.24
CA GLN A 113 -3.06 6.74 -12.91
C GLN A 113 -1.79 7.07 -12.12
N ARG A 114 -1.65 6.45 -10.94
CA ARG A 114 -0.47 6.63 -10.09
C ARG A 114 0.60 5.60 -10.44
N ASN A 115 1.82 6.08 -10.62
CA ASN A 115 3.00 5.24 -10.77
C ASN A 115 4.08 5.72 -9.77
N GLY A 116 4.15 5.08 -8.62
CA GLY A 116 4.96 5.55 -7.50
C GLY A 116 4.49 6.92 -7.00
N TYR A 117 5.32 7.94 -7.18
CA TYR A 117 4.98 9.33 -6.86
C TYR A 117 4.56 10.16 -8.08
N ASP A 118 4.67 9.60 -9.26
CA ASP A 118 4.25 10.27 -10.48
C ASP A 118 2.78 9.98 -10.79
N LEU A 119 2.14 10.93 -11.48
CA LEU A 119 0.78 10.81 -11.99
C LEU A 119 0.81 10.82 -13.50
N THR A 120 -0.05 10.03 -14.11
CA THR A 120 -0.30 10.06 -15.55
C THR A 120 -1.76 10.37 -15.81
N HIS A 121 -2.04 11.25 -16.76
CA HIS A 121 -3.38 11.62 -17.20
C HIS A 121 -3.47 11.59 -18.72
N GLU A 122 -4.54 10.98 -19.27
CA GLU A 122 -4.83 11.03 -20.69
C GLU A 122 -5.75 12.21 -20.97
N TYR A 123 -5.26 13.21 -21.72
CA TYR A 123 -6.02 14.39 -22.10
C TYR A 123 -6.52 14.27 -23.52
N LYS A 124 -7.85 14.19 -23.69
CA LYS A 124 -8.47 14.15 -25.03
C LYS A 124 -8.50 15.55 -25.61
N ILE A 125 -7.95 15.70 -26.82
CA ILE A 125 -7.84 16.98 -27.52
C ILE A 125 -8.25 16.84 -28.98
N ASN A 126 -8.95 17.84 -29.50
CA ASN A 126 -9.28 17.86 -30.92
C ASN A 126 -7.99 18.03 -31.75
N ILE A 127 -7.81 17.21 -32.81
CA ILE A 127 -6.63 17.27 -33.66
C ILE A 127 -6.42 18.67 -34.28
N LEU A 128 -7.49 19.38 -34.64
CA LEU A 128 -7.41 20.73 -35.18
C LEU A 128 -6.85 21.73 -34.16
N GLU A 129 -7.18 21.58 -32.89
CA GLU A 129 -6.66 22.41 -31.80
C GLU A 129 -5.15 22.18 -31.58
N VAL A 130 -4.66 20.98 -31.83
CA VAL A 130 -3.23 20.66 -31.78
C VAL A 130 -2.49 21.37 -32.93
N LEU A 131 -3.09 21.38 -34.14
CA LEU A 131 -2.47 21.98 -35.31
C LEU A 131 -2.37 23.51 -35.20
N VAL A 132 -3.41 24.19 -34.70
CA VAL A 132 -3.42 25.64 -34.54
C VAL A 132 -2.75 26.13 -33.27
N GLY A 133 -2.53 25.23 -32.32
CA GLY A 133 -2.04 25.56 -31.00
C GLY A 133 -3.16 26.01 -30.06
N LYS A 134 -3.15 25.49 -28.84
CA LYS A 134 -4.17 25.80 -27.83
C LYS A 134 -3.57 25.77 -26.42
N THR A 135 -4.12 26.57 -25.53
CA THR A 135 -3.84 26.39 -24.11
C THR A 135 -4.75 25.29 -23.57
N ILE A 136 -4.13 24.22 -23.10
CA ILE A 136 -4.84 23.15 -22.38
C ILE A 136 -4.95 23.51 -20.90
N GLU A 137 -6.09 23.22 -20.33
CA GLU A 137 -6.37 23.41 -18.92
C GLU A 137 -6.87 22.09 -18.37
N LEU A 138 -6.28 21.66 -17.27
CA LEU A 138 -6.72 20.45 -16.58
C LEU A 138 -6.83 20.72 -15.08
N GLU A 139 -7.82 20.16 -14.48
CA GLU A 139 -7.98 20.15 -13.05
C GLU A 139 -7.03 19.11 -12.46
N HIS A 140 -6.14 19.57 -11.59
CA HIS A 140 -5.16 18.75 -10.90
C HIS A 140 -5.77 18.06 -9.68
N ILE A 141 -5.16 16.98 -9.18
CA ILE A 141 -5.60 16.27 -7.97
C ILE A 141 -5.66 17.18 -6.73
N SER A 142 -4.85 18.25 -6.69
CA SER A 142 -4.91 19.29 -5.66
C SER A 142 -6.07 20.28 -5.81
N LEU A 143 -7.02 20.02 -6.72
CA LEU A 143 -8.14 20.87 -7.06
C LEU A 143 -7.77 22.22 -7.72
N ASN A 144 -6.49 22.43 -8.02
CA ASN A 144 -6.00 23.60 -8.77
C ASN A 144 -6.00 23.33 -10.26
N THR A 145 -6.20 24.37 -11.08
CA THR A 145 -6.08 24.25 -12.54
C THR A 145 -4.63 24.38 -12.98
N VAL A 146 -4.16 23.41 -13.75
CA VAL A 146 -2.85 23.45 -14.41
C VAL A 146 -3.06 23.82 -15.88
N ARG A 147 -2.27 24.81 -16.36
CA ARG A 147 -2.34 25.33 -17.72
C ARG A 147 -1.05 25.09 -18.48
N HIS A 148 -1.17 24.73 -19.75
CA HIS A 148 -0.04 24.60 -20.64
C HIS A 148 -0.40 25.05 -22.04
N LYS A 149 0.44 25.91 -22.64
CA LYS A 149 0.26 26.38 -24.00
C LYS A 149 0.92 25.39 -24.96
N LEU A 150 0.11 24.71 -25.77
CA LEU A 150 0.58 23.90 -26.88
C LEU A 150 0.98 24.84 -28.05
N PRO A 151 2.22 24.75 -28.56
CA PRO A 151 2.60 25.45 -29.80
C PRO A 151 1.80 24.88 -30.98
N ALA A 152 1.57 25.72 -31.99
CA ALA A 152 1.01 25.25 -33.26
C ALA A 152 1.95 24.23 -33.91
N GLY A 153 1.37 23.16 -34.49
CA GLY A 153 2.13 22.07 -35.08
C GLY A 153 2.73 21.12 -34.08
N SER A 154 2.26 21.12 -32.82
CA SER A 154 2.64 20.12 -31.81
C SER A 154 2.29 18.71 -32.31
N GLN A 155 3.10 17.71 -31.88
CA GLN A 155 2.81 16.31 -32.23
C GLN A 155 1.57 15.81 -31.46
N PRO A 156 0.65 15.12 -32.13
CA PRO A 156 -0.58 14.63 -31.48
C PRO A 156 -0.15 13.59 -30.46
N ASP A 157 0.22 12.75 -30.12
CA ASP A 157 0.53 11.76 -29.07
C ASP A 157 1.67 12.16 -28.10
N GLN A 158 2.06 13.43 -28.07
CA GLN A 158 3.14 13.87 -27.19
C GLN A 158 2.72 13.77 -25.72
N THR A 159 3.70 13.57 -24.86
CA THR A 159 3.55 13.61 -23.41
C THR A 159 4.15 14.90 -22.86
N ILE A 160 3.35 15.65 -22.11
CA ILE A 160 3.75 16.89 -21.46
C ILE A 160 4.06 16.59 -19.99
N ARG A 161 5.25 16.96 -19.54
CA ARG A 161 5.66 16.81 -18.15
C ARG A 161 5.43 18.10 -17.38
N PHE A 162 4.67 18.02 -16.30
CA PHE A 162 4.52 19.07 -15.31
C PHE A 162 5.34 18.72 -14.08
N LYS A 163 6.50 19.34 -13.95
CA LYS A 163 7.43 19.07 -12.86
C LYS A 163 6.81 19.44 -11.51
N GLY A 164 6.94 18.54 -10.51
CA GLY A 164 6.44 18.77 -9.16
C GLY A 164 4.91 18.83 -9.06
N LYS A 165 4.20 18.18 -9.99
CA LYS A 165 2.72 18.07 -10.00
C LYS A 165 2.24 16.62 -9.83
N GLY A 166 3.06 15.75 -9.29
CA GLY A 166 2.71 14.38 -8.91
C GLY A 166 2.26 14.29 -7.45
N MET A 167 2.32 13.08 -6.90
CA MET A 167 2.03 12.80 -5.49
C MET A 167 3.13 13.32 -4.57
N PRO A 168 2.79 13.68 -3.32
CA PRO A 168 3.78 14.09 -2.34
C PRO A 168 4.72 12.93 -2.00
N LYS A 169 5.97 13.25 -1.69
CA LYS A 169 7.02 12.33 -1.23
C LYS A 169 7.29 12.53 0.26
N PRO A 170 7.86 11.55 0.95
CA PRO A 170 8.21 11.67 2.38
C PRO A 170 9.21 12.81 2.68
N ASN A 171 10.03 13.20 1.70
CA ASN A 171 11.00 14.29 1.82
C ASN A 171 10.40 15.69 1.62
N GLY A 172 9.08 15.80 1.44
CA GLY A 172 8.39 17.06 1.19
C GLY A 172 8.40 17.55 -0.26
N GLU A 173 9.07 16.83 -1.16
CA GLU A 173 8.99 17.08 -2.60
C GLU A 173 7.74 16.42 -3.21
N TYR A 174 7.50 16.71 -4.48
CA TYR A 174 6.45 16.09 -5.26
C TYR A 174 7.04 15.32 -6.44
N GLY A 175 6.36 14.27 -6.87
CA GLY A 175 6.59 13.63 -8.15
C GLY A 175 6.15 14.54 -9.30
N ASP A 176 6.08 14.01 -10.50
CA ASP A 176 5.70 14.75 -11.70
C ASP A 176 4.34 14.26 -12.21
N LEU A 177 3.67 15.14 -12.95
CA LEU A 177 2.47 14.79 -13.70
C LEU A 177 2.80 14.70 -15.19
N TYR A 178 2.52 13.57 -15.80
CA TYR A 178 2.65 13.30 -17.21
C TYR A 178 1.27 13.34 -17.88
N VAL A 179 1.05 14.32 -18.75
CA VAL A 179 -0.18 14.46 -19.51
C VAL A 179 0.05 13.96 -20.92
N LYS A 180 -0.55 12.81 -21.25
CA LYS A 180 -0.49 12.22 -22.57
C LYS A 180 -1.63 12.75 -23.41
N LEU A 181 -1.32 13.45 -24.50
CA LEU A 181 -2.33 13.93 -25.42
C LEU A 181 -2.92 12.76 -26.21
N LYS A 182 -4.25 12.69 -26.25
CA LYS A 182 -5.03 11.73 -27.02
C LYS A 182 -5.87 12.48 -28.05
N PRO A 183 -5.37 12.64 -29.28
CA PRO A 183 -6.10 13.37 -30.29
C PRO A 183 -7.35 12.58 -30.71
N TYR A 184 -8.42 13.32 -30.98
CA TYR A 184 -9.60 12.79 -31.62
C TYR A 184 -10.01 13.68 -32.80
N THR A 185 -10.60 13.10 -33.82
CA THR A 185 -11.20 13.83 -34.94
C THR A 185 -12.69 14.02 -34.63
N PRO A 186 -13.18 15.27 -34.63
CA PRO A 186 -14.61 15.51 -34.45
C PRO A 186 -15.40 14.91 -35.60
N LYS A 187 -16.55 14.29 -35.31
CA LYS A 187 -17.41 13.69 -36.34
C LYS A 187 -18.10 14.72 -37.21
N GLU A 188 -18.31 15.90 -36.66
CA GLU A 188 -18.93 17.03 -37.36
C GLU A 188 -18.04 18.27 -37.20
N LEU A 189 -17.70 18.90 -38.33
CA LEU A 189 -17.09 20.22 -38.33
C LEU A 189 -18.25 21.24 -38.29
N ASN A 190 -18.54 21.80 -37.12
CA ASN A 190 -19.43 22.94 -37.07
C ASN A 190 -18.75 24.11 -37.78
N THR A 191 -19.13 24.31 -39.05
CA THR A 191 -18.80 25.51 -39.84
C THR A 191 -19.74 26.61 -39.35
N ASN A 192 -19.28 27.44 -38.41
CA ASN A 192 -19.86 28.77 -38.18
C ASN A 192 -19.01 29.77 -38.89
#